data_566dd13f3016f612d3f08c9d3cf929c9
#
_entry.id   566dd13f3016f612d3f08c9d3cf929c9
#
_cell.length_a   1.000
_cell.length_b   1.000
_cell.length_c   1.000
_cell.angle_alpha   90.00
_cell.angle_beta   90.00
_cell.angle_gamma   90.00
#
_symmetry.space_group_name_H-M   'P 1'
#
loop_
_entity.id
_entity.type
_entity.pdbx_description
1 polymer ?
#
loop_
_entity_poly.entity_id
_entity_poly.type
_entity_poly.pdbx_seq_one_letter_code
_entity_poly.pdbx_strand_id
1 'polypeptide(L)'
;MAEAMIQVRGLTKRYQRGGEPLVVLDGLDLEMQEGRFYALMGPSGSGKTTLLNLIGGLDRADDGELFVAGEDLARLGGAALAHWRAANVGFVFQGFNLIPVLSAFENVELPLKLTPLSRAERRQHAEYALELVGLKDRMKHRPRQLSGGQEQRVAIARAIATDPKVVLADEPTGDLDRKSADQVLDLLARLNREFKKTILMVTHDPHAAERAQSIVHLDKGQLGRIEDNQPAAGAAR
;
A
#
# COMPACT_ATOMS: atom_id res chain seq x y z
N MET A 1 10.95 19.76 11.13
CA MET A 1 10.28 18.53 11.58
C MET A 1 9.67 17.89 10.35
N ALA A 2 9.81 16.57 10.15
CA ALA A 2 9.16 15.89 9.03
C ALA A 2 7.64 16.03 9.20
N GLU A 3 6.93 16.29 8.13
CA GLU A 3 5.47 16.43 8.14
C GLU A 3 4.83 15.05 8.29
N ALA A 4 3.77 14.95 9.11
CA ALA A 4 3.07 13.69 9.32
C ALA A 4 2.22 13.38 8.08
N MET A 5 2.51 12.25 7.42
CA MET A 5 1.73 11.77 6.29
C MET A 5 0.43 11.10 6.72
N ILE A 6 0.47 10.38 7.85
CA ILE A 6 -0.69 9.68 8.41
C ILE A 6 -0.76 10.02 9.91
N GLN A 7 -1.91 10.51 10.36
CA GLN A 7 -2.20 10.78 11.78
C GLN A 7 -3.50 10.08 12.16
N VAL A 8 -3.41 9.27 13.18
CA VAL A 8 -4.53 8.49 13.73
C VAL A 8 -4.66 8.87 15.20
N ARG A 9 -5.85 9.26 15.66
CA ARG A 9 -6.12 9.64 17.06
C ARG A 9 -7.39 9.01 17.55
N GLY A 10 -7.29 8.17 18.58
CA GLY A 10 -8.42 7.49 19.21
C GLY A 10 -9.24 6.65 18.24
N LEU A 11 -8.63 6.14 17.15
CA LEU A 11 -9.33 5.48 16.06
C LEU A 11 -9.97 4.17 16.51
N THR A 12 -11.27 4.06 16.32
CA THR A 12 -12.03 2.85 16.67
C THR A 12 -12.78 2.30 15.45
N LYS A 13 -12.73 0.98 15.29
CA LYS A 13 -13.49 0.27 14.28
C LYS A 13 -14.18 -0.96 14.84
N ARG A 14 -15.48 -1.07 14.56
CA ARG A 14 -16.34 -2.17 14.98
C ARG A 14 -16.98 -2.83 13.76
N TYR A 15 -17.11 -4.14 13.78
CA TYR A 15 -17.91 -4.90 12.83
C TYR A 15 -19.00 -5.67 13.56
N GLN A 16 -19.99 -6.17 12.85
CA GLN A 16 -21.02 -7.05 13.38
C GLN A 16 -20.68 -8.49 13.02
N ARG A 17 -20.60 -9.38 14.00
CA ARG A 17 -20.40 -10.82 13.79
C ARG A 17 -21.49 -11.60 14.56
N GLY A 18 -22.39 -12.25 13.82
CA GLY A 18 -23.48 -13.02 14.44
C GLY A 18 -24.46 -12.18 15.29
N GLY A 19 -24.56 -10.86 15.03
CA GLY A 19 -25.40 -9.94 15.80
C GLY A 19 -24.69 -9.27 16.99
N GLU A 20 -23.45 -9.67 17.31
CA GLU A 20 -22.65 -9.06 18.36
C GLU A 20 -21.61 -8.09 17.79
N PRO A 21 -21.34 -6.95 18.45
CA PRO A 21 -20.30 -6.03 18.03
C PRO A 21 -18.92 -6.63 18.29
N LEU A 22 -18.08 -6.69 17.25
CA LEU A 22 -16.67 -7.06 17.31
C LEU A 22 -15.81 -5.81 17.18
N VAL A 23 -15.17 -5.37 18.25
CA VAL A 23 -14.19 -4.28 18.20
C VAL A 23 -12.90 -4.82 17.59
N VAL A 24 -12.47 -4.23 16.47
CA VAL A 24 -11.26 -4.63 15.73
C VAL A 24 -10.12 -3.64 15.93
N LEU A 25 -10.43 -2.35 16.06
CA LEU A 25 -9.51 -1.30 16.51
C LEU A 25 -10.17 -0.57 17.67
N ASP A 26 -9.40 -0.30 18.72
CA ASP A 26 -9.90 0.23 19.99
C ASP A 26 -9.03 1.40 20.49
N GLY A 27 -9.45 2.63 20.14
CA GLY A 27 -8.77 3.85 20.57
C GLY A 27 -7.32 3.97 20.08
N LEU A 28 -7.03 3.55 18.86
CA LEU A 28 -5.67 3.53 18.30
C LEU A 28 -5.14 4.93 18.06
N ASP A 29 -3.93 5.22 18.55
CA ASP A 29 -3.13 6.41 18.23
C ASP A 29 -1.88 6.00 17.46
N LEU A 30 -1.61 6.64 16.30
CA LEU A 30 -0.46 6.34 15.46
C LEU A 30 -0.10 7.56 14.60
N GLU A 31 1.19 7.85 14.50
CA GLU A 31 1.72 8.85 13.57
C GLU A 31 2.78 8.24 12.67
N MET A 32 2.67 8.51 11.36
CA MET A 32 3.65 8.09 10.35
C MET A 32 4.13 9.30 9.55
N GLN A 33 5.44 9.44 9.44
CA GLN A 33 6.09 10.56 8.75
C GLN A 33 6.13 10.36 7.24
N GLU A 34 6.10 11.46 6.50
CA GLU A 34 6.24 11.46 5.04
C GLU A 34 7.58 10.86 4.60
N GLY A 35 7.55 10.13 3.49
CA GLY A 35 8.74 9.56 2.85
C GLY A 35 9.40 8.41 3.62
N ARG A 36 8.75 7.86 4.66
CA ARG A 36 9.26 6.68 5.37
C ARG A 36 8.57 5.39 4.92
N PHE A 37 9.28 4.28 5.08
CA PHE A 37 8.76 2.94 4.86
C PHE A 37 8.48 2.27 6.21
N TYR A 38 7.21 1.92 6.44
CA TYR A 38 6.71 1.27 7.64
C TYR A 38 6.29 -0.16 7.34
N ALA A 39 6.64 -1.09 8.23
CA ALA A 39 6.06 -2.42 8.28
C ALA A 39 5.08 -2.51 9.46
N LEU A 40 3.84 -2.93 9.19
CA LEU A 40 2.82 -3.19 10.20
C LEU A 40 2.76 -4.68 10.47
N MET A 41 3.19 -5.08 11.65
CA MET A 41 3.24 -6.48 12.09
C MET A 41 2.24 -6.76 13.20
N GLY A 42 1.92 -8.02 13.37
CA GLY A 42 1.06 -8.51 14.47
C GLY A 42 0.40 -9.85 14.12
N PRO A 43 -0.21 -10.53 15.08
CA PRO A 43 -0.87 -11.81 14.84
C PRO A 43 -2.06 -11.68 13.88
N SER A 44 -2.52 -12.81 13.36
CA SER A 44 -3.74 -12.83 12.55
C SER A 44 -4.93 -12.30 13.37
N GLY A 45 -5.76 -11.46 12.75
CA GLY A 45 -6.91 -10.84 13.43
C GLY A 45 -6.57 -9.65 14.32
N SER A 46 -5.34 -9.16 14.37
CA SER A 46 -4.97 -7.98 15.18
C SER A 46 -5.49 -6.64 14.63
N GLY A 47 -6.11 -6.61 13.43
CA GLY A 47 -6.65 -5.38 12.83
C GLY A 47 -5.79 -4.73 11.76
N LYS A 48 -4.66 -5.34 11.33
CA LYS A 48 -3.72 -4.76 10.35
C LYS A 48 -4.38 -4.37 9.03
N THR A 49 -5.05 -5.31 8.37
CA THR A 49 -5.76 -5.06 7.11
C THR A 49 -6.90 -4.05 7.30
N THR A 50 -7.56 -4.07 8.47
CA THR A 50 -8.58 -3.07 8.80
C THR A 50 -7.97 -1.67 8.88
N LEU A 51 -6.87 -1.50 9.59
CA LEU A 51 -6.17 -0.21 9.68
C LEU A 51 -5.70 0.26 8.30
N LEU A 52 -5.12 -0.65 7.50
CA LEU A 52 -4.70 -0.35 6.13
C LEU A 52 -5.88 0.11 5.25
N ASN A 53 -7.04 -0.54 5.36
CA ASN A 53 -8.24 -0.17 4.61
C ASN A 53 -8.81 1.19 5.04
N LEU A 54 -8.75 1.53 6.33
CA LEU A 54 -9.15 2.84 6.84
C LEU A 54 -8.23 3.94 6.31
N ILE A 55 -6.90 3.75 6.42
CA ILE A 55 -5.88 4.69 5.90
C ILE A 55 -6.06 4.88 4.39
N GLY A 56 -6.39 3.82 3.67
CA GLY A 56 -6.64 3.87 2.23
C GLY A 56 -8.01 4.40 1.83
N GLY A 57 -8.89 4.72 2.78
CA GLY A 57 -10.25 5.18 2.49
C GLY A 57 -11.12 4.12 1.79
N LEU A 58 -10.83 2.84 1.98
CA LEU A 58 -11.67 1.72 1.52
C LEU A 58 -12.78 1.41 2.52
N ASP A 59 -12.55 1.72 3.79
CA ASP A 59 -13.53 1.62 4.87
C ASP A 59 -13.54 2.94 5.67
N ARG A 60 -14.46 3.07 6.62
CA ARG A 60 -14.62 4.24 7.48
C ARG A 60 -14.46 3.85 8.93
N ALA A 61 -13.80 4.71 9.72
CA ALA A 61 -13.78 4.58 11.17
C ALA A 61 -15.19 4.81 11.76
N ASP A 62 -15.46 4.19 12.89
CA ASP A 62 -16.68 4.42 13.65
C ASP A 62 -16.51 5.56 14.65
N ASP A 63 -15.24 5.81 15.09
CA ASP A 63 -14.90 6.88 16.05
C ASP A 63 -13.43 7.26 15.88
N GLY A 64 -13.05 8.45 16.40
CA GLY A 64 -11.69 8.98 16.31
C GLY A 64 -11.43 9.82 15.07
N GLU A 65 -10.15 10.21 14.89
CA GLU A 65 -9.70 11.05 13.79
C GLU A 65 -8.69 10.32 12.92
N LEU A 66 -8.79 10.52 11.60
CA LEU A 66 -7.88 9.95 10.62
C LEU A 66 -7.52 10.96 9.54
N PHE A 67 -6.31 11.51 9.62
CA PHE A 67 -5.74 12.39 8.60
C PHE A 67 -4.72 11.62 7.77
N VAL A 68 -4.84 11.71 6.44
CA VAL A 68 -3.88 11.11 5.51
C VAL A 68 -3.56 12.11 4.40
N ALA A 69 -2.29 12.35 4.16
CA ALA A 69 -1.80 13.35 3.20
C ALA A 69 -2.40 14.75 3.44
N GLY A 70 -2.63 15.12 4.71
CA GLY A 70 -3.19 16.39 5.14
C GLY A 70 -4.73 16.48 5.10
N GLU A 71 -5.44 15.43 4.66
CA GLU A 71 -6.90 15.42 4.52
C GLU A 71 -7.56 14.59 5.64
N ASP A 72 -8.61 15.13 6.25
CA ASP A 72 -9.47 14.42 7.22
C ASP A 72 -10.45 13.50 6.48
N LEU A 73 -10.16 12.20 6.49
CA LEU A 73 -10.96 11.23 5.74
C LEU A 73 -12.38 11.06 6.28
N ALA A 74 -12.61 11.36 7.55
CA ALA A 74 -13.94 11.27 8.16
C ALA A 74 -14.92 12.30 7.58
N ARG A 75 -14.40 13.46 7.12
CA ARG A 75 -15.20 14.54 6.54
C ARG A 75 -15.54 14.36 5.07
N LEU A 76 -14.86 13.45 4.37
CA LEU A 76 -15.08 13.25 2.95
C LEU A 76 -16.35 12.43 2.69
N GLY A 77 -17.26 12.93 1.86
CA GLY A 77 -18.36 12.14 1.31
C GLY A 77 -17.86 11.05 0.36
N GLY A 78 -18.70 10.07 0.03
CA GLY A 78 -18.28 8.89 -0.74
C GLY A 78 -17.56 9.20 -2.05
N ALA A 79 -18.10 10.14 -2.87
CA ALA A 79 -17.47 10.54 -4.13
C ALA A 79 -16.16 11.30 -3.91
N ALA A 80 -16.10 12.21 -2.94
CA ALA A 80 -14.90 12.95 -2.60
C ALA A 80 -13.78 12.01 -2.09
N LEU A 81 -14.13 11.04 -1.23
CA LEU A 81 -13.20 10.02 -0.74
C LEU A 81 -12.66 9.15 -1.88
N ALA A 82 -13.50 8.78 -2.86
CA ALA A 82 -13.06 8.00 -4.01
C ALA A 82 -12.06 8.79 -4.90
N HIS A 83 -12.32 10.08 -5.13
CA HIS A 83 -11.39 10.96 -5.87
C HIS A 83 -10.08 11.17 -5.10
N TRP A 84 -10.17 11.45 -3.79
CA TRP A 84 -9.00 11.59 -2.94
C TRP A 84 -8.13 10.33 -2.96
N ARG A 85 -8.75 9.15 -2.81
CA ARG A 85 -8.05 7.86 -2.86
C ARG A 85 -7.35 7.64 -4.19
N ALA A 86 -8.04 7.89 -5.32
CA ALA A 86 -7.48 7.74 -6.65
C ALA A 86 -6.25 8.62 -6.90
N ALA A 87 -6.18 9.80 -6.25
CA ALA A 87 -5.07 10.73 -6.39
C ALA A 87 -3.91 10.48 -5.40
N ASN A 88 -4.20 9.94 -4.20
CA ASN A 88 -3.22 9.94 -3.12
C ASN A 88 -2.74 8.54 -2.71
N VAL A 89 -3.46 7.46 -3.09
CA VAL A 89 -3.19 6.11 -2.58
C VAL A 89 -3.00 5.11 -3.71
N GLY A 90 -1.88 4.37 -3.66
CA GLY A 90 -1.66 3.19 -4.46
C GLY A 90 -1.77 1.92 -3.62
N PHE A 91 -2.55 0.94 -4.10
CA PHE A 91 -2.73 -0.34 -3.40
C PHE A 91 -1.99 -1.49 -4.08
N VAL A 92 -1.30 -2.28 -3.27
CA VAL A 92 -0.66 -3.54 -3.63
C VAL A 92 -1.23 -4.64 -2.74
N PHE A 93 -1.83 -5.68 -3.32
CA PHE A 93 -2.48 -6.77 -2.61
C PHE A 93 -1.69 -8.08 -2.73
N GLN A 94 -1.84 -9.00 -1.80
CA GLN A 94 -1.27 -10.34 -1.84
C GLN A 94 -1.66 -11.08 -3.12
N GLY A 95 -2.94 -11.16 -3.45
CA GLY A 95 -3.46 -11.85 -4.63
C GLY A 95 -3.35 -11.06 -5.94
N PHE A 96 -2.44 -10.07 -6.06
CA PHE A 96 -2.16 -9.21 -7.21
C PHE A 96 -3.35 -8.39 -7.71
N ASN A 97 -4.56 -8.93 -7.69
CA ASN A 97 -5.83 -8.32 -8.13
C ASN A 97 -5.73 -7.69 -9.54
N LEU A 98 -5.03 -8.36 -10.46
CA LEU A 98 -5.00 -7.97 -11.86
C LEU A 98 -6.28 -8.44 -12.56
N ILE A 99 -6.74 -7.65 -13.53
CA ILE A 99 -7.87 -8.02 -14.38
C ILE A 99 -7.36 -9.01 -15.43
N PRO A 100 -7.82 -10.29 -15.42
CA PRO A 100 -7.19 -11.36 -16.19
C PRO A 100 -7.29 -11.19 -17.72
N VAL A 101 -8.31 -10.47 -18.20
CA VAL A 101 -8.53 -10.22 -19.63
C VAL A 101 -7.73 -9.06 -20.17
N LEU A 102 -7.18 -8.21 -19.31
CA LEU A 102 -6.36 -7.08 -19.66
C LEU A 102 -4.87 -7.47 -19.70
N SER A 103 -4.11 -6.83 -20.58
CA SER A 103 -2.64 -6.91 -20.60
C SER A 103 -2.03 -6.21 -19.38
N ALA A 104 -0.73 -6.40 -19.15
CA ALA A 104 0.02 -5.67 -18.13
C ALA A 104 -0.11 -4.15 -18.30
N PHE A 105 0.03 -3.66 -19.52
CA PHE A 105 -0.14 -2.25 -19.85
C PHE A 105 -1.55 -1.75 -19.50
N GLU A 106 -2.59 -2.45 -19.92
CA GLU A 106 -3.98 -2.06 -19.68
C GLU A 106 -4.34 -2.09 -18.18
N ASN A 107 -3.80 -3.05 -17.41
CA ASN A 107 -3.94 -3.07 -15.96
C ASN A 107 -3.32 -1.83 -15.31
N VAL A 108 -2.13 -1.42 -15.76
CA VAL A 108 -1.42 -0.24 -15.22
C VAL A 108 -2.08 1.06 -15.68
N GLU A 109 -2.61 1.12 -16.90
CA GLU A 109 -3.32 2.30 -17.41
C GLU A 109 -4.67 2.54 -16.70
N LEU A 110 -5.26 1.49 -16.11
CA LEU A 110 -6.63 1.55 -15.58
C LEU A 110 -6.87 2.69 -14.57
N PRO A 111 -6.08 2.87 -13.51
CA PRO A 111 -6.26 3.97 -12.57
C PRO A 111 -6.04 5.35 -13.22
N LEU A 112 -5.20 5.45 -14.24
CA LEU A 112 -4.94 6.70 -14.96
C LEU A 112 -6.18 7.21 -15.72
N LYS A 113 -7.15 6.34 -16.04
CA LYS A 113 -8.41 6.74 -16.67
C LYS A 113 -9.30 7.60 -15.78
N LEU A 114 -9.03 7.62 -14.47
CA LEU A 114 -9.71 8.47 -13.49
C LEU A 114 -9.04 9.84 -13.31
N THR A 115 -7.92 10.07 -13.99
CA THR A 115 -7.18 11.34 -13.95
C THR A 115 -7.54 12.23 -15.15
N PRO A 116 -7.26 13.54 -15.09
CA PRO A 116 -7.49 14.45 -16.23
C PRO A 116 -6.47 14.30 -17.36
N LEU A 117 -5.57 13.31 -17.29
CA LEU A 117 -4.53 13.10 -18.30
C LEU A 117 -5.12 12.71 -19.67
N SER A 118 -4.53 13.25 -20.74
CA SER A 118 -4.81 12.83 -22.11
C SER A 118 -4.42 11.37 -22.35
N ARG A 119 -4.90 10.79 -23.43
CA ARG A 119 -4.54 9.40 -23.83
C ARG A 119 -3.03 9.22 -24.00
N ALA A 120 -2.34 10.22 -24.55
CA ALA A 120 -0.89 10.17 -24.77
C ALA A 120 -0.13 10.19 -23.43
N GLU A 121 -0.51 11.06 -22.52
CA GLU A 121 0.07 11.15 -21.17
C GLU A 121 -0.18 9.87 -20.36
N ARG A 122 -1.41 9.34 -20.34
CA ARG A 122 -1.70 8.05 -19.68
C ARG A 122 -0.80 6.94 -20.19
N ARG A 123 -0.59 6.89 -21.51
CA ARG A 123 0.29 5.90 -22.12
C ARG A 123 1.73 6.06 -21.61
N GLN A 124 2.27 7.28 -21.60
CA GLN A 124 3.62 7.56 -21.09
C GLN A 124 3.77 7.15 -19.62
N HIS A 125 2.80 7.50 -18.76
CA HIS A 125 2.81 7.11 -17.35
C HIS A 125 2.78 5.60 -17.17
N ALA A 126 1.93 4.87 -17.91
CA ALA A 126 1.83 3.42 -17.81
C ALA A 126 3.11 2.73 -18.33
N GLU A 127 3.68 3.19 -19.44
CA GLU A 127 4.95 2.69 -19.99
C GLU A 127 6.11 2.93 -19.00
N TYR A 128 6.19 4.12 -18.43
CA TYR A 128 7.20 4.47 -17.43
C TYR A 128 7.08 3.62 -16.15
N ALA A 129 5.86 3.44 -15.62
CA ALA A 129 5.64 2.60 -14.45
C ALA A 129 6.06 1.14 -14.70
N LEU A 130 5.77 0.58 -15.89
CA LEU A 130 6.20 -0.77 -16.28
C LEU A 130 7.72 -0.86 -16.47
N GLU A 131 8.35 0.19 -16.96
CA GLU A 131 9.82 0.26 -17.09
C GLU A 131 10.49 0.30 -15.70
N LEU A 132 9.95 1.08 -14.74
CA LEU A 132 10.42 1.14 -13.37
C LEU A 132 10.45 -0.23 -12.67
N VAL A 133 9.45 -1.08 -12.95
CA VAL A 133 9.37 -2.42 -12.38
C VAL A 133 10.06 -3.49 -13.23
N GLY A 134 10.76 -3.10 -14.30
CA GLY A 134 11.53 -4.00 -15.18
C GLY A 134 10.67 -4.90 -16.06
N LEU A 135 9.48 -4.42 -16.50
CA LEU A 135 8.53 -5.19 -17.31
C LEU A 135 8.19 -4.50 -18.65
N LYS A 136 9.07 -3.65 -19.16
CA LYS A 136 8.88 -2.95 -20.44
C LYS A 136 8.64 -3.91 -21.62
N ASP A 137 9.34 -5.04 -21.63
CA ASP A 137 9.23 -6.09 -22.66
C ASP A 137 7.99 -6.99 -22.46
N ARG A 138 7.26 -6.85 -21.35
CA ARG A 138 6.07 -7.64 -20.99
C ARG A 138 4.75 -6.88 -21.06
N MET A 139 4.74 -5.65 -21.54
CA MET A 139 3.55 -4.77 -21.60
C MET A 139 2.31 -5.40 -22.22
N LYS A 140 2.50 -6.24 -23.25
CA LYS A 140 1.40 -6.90 -23.97
C LYS A 140 0.99 -8.24 -23.38
N HIS A 141 1.72 -8.77 -22.37
CA HIS A 141 1.39 -10.05 -21.74
C HIS A 141 0.17 -9.88 -20.84
N ARG A 142 -0.68 -10.90 -20.81
CA ARG A 142 -1.78 -11.02 -19.86
C ARG A 142 -1.30 -11.72 -18.59
N PRO A 143 -2.01 -11.58 -17.45
CA PRO A 143 -1.61 -12.19 -16.18
C PRO A 143 -1.21 -13.66 -16.30
N ARG A 144 -2.02 -14.49 -16.94
CA ARG A 144 -1.73 -15.93 -17.18
C ARG A 144 -0.42 -16.23 -17.92
N GLN A 145 0.22 -15.24 -18.51
CA GLN A 145 1.48 -15.36 -19.26
C GLN A 145 2.67 -14.85 -18.44
N LEU A 146 2.42 -14.40 -17.23
CA LEU A 146 3.40 -13.85 -16.30
C LEU A 146 3.66 -14.82 -15.15
N SER A 147 4.85 -14.78 -14.56
CA SER A 147 5.08 -15.45 -13.27
C SER A 147 4.45 -14.65 -12.13
N GLY A 148 4.21 -15.26 -10.97
CA GLY A 148 3.65 -14.56 -9.80
C GLY A 148 4.43 -13.31 -9.42
N GLY A 149 5.76 -13.37 -9.43
CA GLY A 149 6.60 -12.19 -9.19
C GLY A 149 6.49 -11.11 -10.28
N GLN A 150 6.21 -11.51 -11.53
CA GLN A 150 5.93 -10.55 -12.60
C GLN A 150 4.53 -9.94 -12.44
N GLU A 151 3.52 -10.73 -12.08
CA GLU A 151 2.16 -10.24 -11.77
C GLU A 151 2.19 -9.23 -10.63
N GLN A 152 2.93 -9.52 -9.55
CA GLN A 152 3.07 -8.60 -8.43
C GLN A 152 3.76 -7.30 -8.83
N ARG A 153 4.80 -7.37 -9.67
CA ARG A 153 5.43 -6.15 -10.21
C ARG A 153 4.49 -5.34 -11.10
N VAL A 154 3.61 -5.97 -11.88
CA VAL A 154 2.54 -5.26 -12.60
C VAL A 154 1.57 -4.59 -11.62
N ALA A 155 1.18 -5.27 -10.53
CA ALA A 155 0.33 -4.69 -9.48
C ALA A 155 0.99 -3.47 -8.81
N ILE A 156 2.31 -3.52 -8.56
CA ILE A 156 3.08 -2.37 -8.06
C ILE A 156 3.11 -1.24 -9.10
N ALA A 157 3.38 -1.54 -10.36
CA ALA A 157 3.35 -0.54 -11.44
C ALA A 157 1.99 0.16 -11.52
N ARG A 158 0.89 -0.60 -11.43
CA ARG A 158 -0.46 -0.06 -11.36
C ARG A 158 -0.66 0.86 -10.16
N ALA A 159 -0.15 0.46 -8.99
CA ALA A 159 -0.28 1.23 -7.75
C ALA A 159 0.45 2.57 -7.83
N ILE A 160 1.60 2.65 -8.52
CA ILE A 160 2.41 3.87 -8.61
C ILE A 160 2.15 4.72 -9.87
N ALA A 161 1.34 4.24 -10.81
CA ALA A 161 1.12 4.90 -12.11
C ALA A 161 0.54 6.32 -11.97
N THR A 162 -0.31 6.57 -10.97
CA THR A 162 -0.90 7.88 -10.67
C THR A 162 0.00 8.79 -9.84
N ASP A 163 1.23 8.36 -9.55
CA ASP A 163 2.18 9.06 -8.67
C ASP A 163 1.63 9.35 -7.25
N PRO A 164 1.07 8.35 -6.54
CA PRO A 164 0.42 8.55 -5.24
C PRO A 164 1.42 8.99 -4.17
N LYS A 165 0.92 9.67 -3.12
CA LYS A 165 1.71 10.05 -1.94
C LYS A 165 1.99 8.84 -1.02
N VAL A 166 1.03 7.93 -0.93
CA VAL A 166 1.08 6.75 -0.05
C VAL A 166 0.90 5.47 -0.84
N VAL A 167 1.76 4.49 -0.61
CA VAL A 167 1.60 3.12 -1.12
C VAL A 167 1.25 2.20 0.05
N LEU A 168 0.11 1.55 -0.04
CA LEU A 168 -0.40 0.59 0.93
C LEU A 168 -0.24 -0.82 0.36
N ALA A 169 0.54 -1.66 1.02
CA ALA A 169 0.83 -3.02 0.59
C ALA A 169 0.34 -4.03 1.64
N ASP A 170 -0.67 -4.83 1.28
CA ASP A 170 -1.21 -5.88 2.15
C ASP A 170 -0.58 -7.22 1.75
N GLU A 171 0.34 -7.72 2.57
CA GLU A 171 1.09 -8.96 2.37
C GLU A 171 1.66 -9.13 0.95
N PRO A 172 2.44 -8.15 0.43
CA PRO A 172 2.79 -8.09 -0.99
C PRO A 172 3.67 -9.24 -1.48
N THR A 173 4.18 -10.08 -0.58
CA THR A 173 5.07 -11.22 -0.88
C THR A 173 4.50 -12.57 -0.45
N GLY A 174 3.28 -12.60 0.11
CA GLY A 174 2.71 -13.80 0.72
C GLY A 174 2.54 -14.99 -0.23
N ASP A 175 2.29 -14.74 -1.52
CA ASP A 175 2.08 -15.77 -2.54
C ASP A 175 3.31 -15.99 -3.45
N LEU A 176 4.50 -15.49 -3.04
CA LEU A 176 5.69 -15.52 -3.87
C LEU A 176 6.76 -16.48 -3.34
N ASP A 177 7.54 -17.08 -4.26
CA ASP A 177 8.79 -17.73 -3.90
C ASP A 177 9.81 -16.72 -3.34
N ARG A 178 10.79 -17.19 -2.58
CA ARG A 178 11.77 -16.35 -1.90
C ARG A 178 12.46 -15.33 -2.81
N LYS A 179 12.90 -15.77 -3.99
CA LYS A 179 13.62 -14.90 -4.93
C LYS A 179 12.71 -13.79 -5.46
N SER A 180 11.47 -14.13 -5.81
CA SER A 180 10.48 -13.17 -6.27
C SER A 180 10.06 -12.20 -5.16
N ALA A 181 9.94 -12.69 -3.92
CA ALA A 181 9.67 -11.89 -2.73
C ALA A 181 10.77 -10.85 -2.50
N ASP A 182 12.05 -11.26 -2.51
CA ASP A 182 13.18 -10.33 -2.37
C ASP A 182 13.17 -9.23 -3.44
N GLN A 183 12.89 -9.57 -4.71
CA GLN A 183 12.79 -8.60 -5.80
C GLN A 183 11.66 -7.58 -5.59
N VAL A 184 10.52 -8.02 -5.07
CA VAL A 184 9.38 -7.14 -4.75
C VAL A 184 9.72 -6.22 -3.58
N LEU A 185 10.32 -6.75 -2.53
CA LEU A 185 10.76 -5.96 -1.36
C LEU A 185 11.83 -4.93 -1.73
N ASP A 186 12.80 -5.30 -2.57
CA ASP A 186 13.83 -4.39 -3.07
C ASP A 186 13.21 -3.27 -3.93
N LEU A 187 12.19 -3.59 -4.73
CA LEU A 187 11.46 -2.60 -5.52
C LEU A 187 10.72 -1.61 -4.60
N LEU A 188 10.01 -2.07 -3.56
CA LEU A 188 9.34 -1.20 -2.60
C LEU A 188 10.35 -0.31 -1.86
N ALA A 189 11.47 -0.87 -1.39
CA ALA A 189 12.53 -0.10 -0.74
C ALA A 189 13.16 0.94 -1.69
N ARG A 190 13.30 0.61 -2.98
CA ARG A 190 13.75 1.54 -4.01
C ARG A 190 12.75 2.68 -4.22
N LEU A 191 11.45 2.39 -4.32
CA LEU A 191 10.40 3.40 -4.45
C LEU A 191 10.41 4.38 -3.27
N ASN A 192 10.59 3.88 -2.05
CA ASN A 192 10.73 4.75 -0.89
C ASN A 192 12.01 5.61 -0.96
N ARG A 193 13.17 4.99 -1.21
CA ARG A 193 14.46 5.68 -1.14
C ARG A 193 14.65 6.71 -2.26
N GLU A 194 14.32 6.34 -3.52
CA GLU A 194 14.58 7.16 -4.71
C GLU A 194 13.44 8.15 -4.99
N PHE A 195 12.19 7.73 -4.80
CA PHE A 195 11.00 8.53 -5.12
C PHE A 195 10.30 9.10 -3.88
N LYS A 196 10.88 8.90 -2.68
CA LYS A 196 10.36 9.43 -1.41
C LYS A 196 8.91 9.06 -1.12
N LYS A 197 8.45 7.91 -1.63
CA LYS A 197 7.09 7.44 -1.36
C LYS A 197 6.96 7.01 0.09
N THR A 198 5.88 7.43 0.73
CA THR A 198 5.50 6.85 2.03
C THR A 198 4.90 5.49 1.78
N ILE A 199 5.44 4.46 2.43
CA ILE A 199 4.99 3.08 2.24
C ILE A 199 4.54 2.51 3.59
N LEU A 200 3.35 1.92 3.62
CA LEU A 200 2.87 1.09 4.72
C LEU A 200 2.65 -0.33 4.20
N MET A 201 3.46 -1.27 4.67
CA MET A 201 3.38 -2.68 4.31
C MET A 201 2.88 -3.49 5.51
N VAL A 202 1.77 -4.18 5.33
CA VAL A 202 1.33 -5.23 6.27
C VAL A 202 2.08 -6.51 5.94
N THR A 203 2.68 -7.12 6.93
CA THR A 203 3.33 -8.42 6.79
C THR A 203 3.36 -9.17 8.12
N HIS A 204 3.38 -10.50 8.05
CA HIS A 204 3.68 -11.37 9.18
C HIS A 204 5.10 -11.99 9.06
N ASP A 205 5.81 -11.72 7.94
CA ASP A 205 7.17 -12.20 7.71
C ASP A 205 8.19 -11.19 8.28
N PRO A 206 8.99 -11.58 9.30
CA PRO A 206 10.03 -10.73 9.86
C PRO A 206 11.07 -10.30 8.82
N HIS A 207 11.40 -11.16 7.86
CA HIS A 207 12.34 -10.82 6.80
C HIS A 207 11.82 -9.70 5.88
N ALA A 208 10.52 -9.70 5.57
CA ALA A 208 9.91 -8.61 4.82
C ALA A 208 9.93 -7.31 5.64
N ALA A 209 9.65 -7.39 6.95
CA ALA A 209 9.65 -6.25 7.85
C ALA A 209 11.03 -5.59 8.00
N GLU A 210 12.12 -6.34 7.91
CA GLU A 210 13.50 -5.82 7.95
C GLU A 210 13.84 -4.82 6.84
N ARG A 211 13.04 -4.78 5.75
CA ARG A 211 13.20 -3.78 4.66
C ARG A 211 12.63 -2.41 5.01
N ALA A 212 11.77 -2.34 6.01
CA ALA A 212 11.16 -1.09 6.46
C ALA A 212 12.10 -0.33 7.42
N GLN A 213 11.94 1.00 7.47
CA GLN A 213 12.68 1.88 8.38
C GLN A 213 12.07 1.91 9.78
N SER A 214 10.80 1.55 9.90
CA SER A 214 10.12 1.43 11.19
C SER A 214 9.18 0.23 11.16
N ILE A 215 9.16 -0.53 12.25
CA ILE A 215 8.25 -1.66 12.44
C ILE A 215 7.22 -1.25 13.50
N VAL A 216 5.96 -1.27 13.11
CA VAL A 216 4.80 -0.97 13.97
C VAL A 216 4.16 -2.28 14.36
N HIS A 217 4.05 -2.56 15.65
CA HIS A 217 3.41 -3.76 16.15
C HIS A 217 1.98 -3.47 16.58
N LEU A 218 1.03 -4.22 16.01
CA LEU A 218 -0.39 -4.15 16.36
C LEU A 218 -0.81 -5.44 17.07
N ASP A 219 -1.39 -5.31 18.25
CA ASP A 219 -1.95 -6.45 18.99
C ASP A 219 -3.37 -6.12 19.45
N LYS A 220 -4.33 -7.01 19.12
CA LYS A 220 -5.75 -6.91 19.53
C LYS A 220 -6.35 -5.51 19.32
N GLY A 221 -6.06 -4.90 18.17
CA GLY A 221 -6.60 -3.59 17.80
C GLY A 221 -5.95 -2.38 18.47
N GLN A 222 -4.87 -2.58 19.20
CA GLN A 222 -4.12 -1.52 19.88
C GLN A 222 -2.68 -1.47 19.39
N LEU A 223 -2.07 -0.28 19.46
CA LEU A 223 -0.65 -0.11 19.19
C LEU A 223 0.17 -0.73 20.32
N GLY A 224 1.03 -1.70 19.98
CA GLY A 224 1.98 -2.27 20.93
C GLY A 224 3.22 -1.40 21.03
N ARG A 225 4.16 -1.55 20.11
CA ARG A 225 5.42 -0.79 20.07
C ARG A 225 5.75 -0.35 18.65
N ILE A 226 6.56 0.69 18.54
CA ILE A 226 7.20 1.10 17.29
C ILE A 226 8.70 0.91 17.46
N GLU A 227 9.31 0.16 16.56
CA GLU A 227 10.76 -0.05 16.50
C GLU A 227 11.33 0.71 15.32
N ASP A 228 12.31 1.57 15.55
CA ASP A 228 13.11 2.12 14.46
C ASP A 228 14.12 1.07 14.01
N ASN A 229 13.96 0.66 12.76
CA ASN A 229 14.86 -0.25 12.11
C ASN A 229 15.83 0.56 11.22
N GLN A 230 17.12 0.29 11.33
CA GLN A 230 18.07 0.75 10.31
C GLN A 230 18.13 -0.34 9.24
N PRO A 231 17.39 -0.19 8.12
CA PRO A 231 17.46 -1.20 7.06
C PRO A 231 18.91 -1.33 6.64
N ALA A 232 19.39 -2.55 6.58
CA ALA A 232 20.74 -2.85 6.14
C ALA A 232 20.98 -2.10 4.82
N ALA A 233 21.98 -1.23 4.77
CA ALA A 233 22.34 -0.50 3.58
C ALA A 233 22.54 -1.55 2.48
N GLY A 234 21.57 -1.62 1.55
CA GLY A 234 21.54 -2.63 0.53
C GLY A 234 22.89 -2.66 -0.15
N ALA A 235 23.50 -3.83 -0.17
CA ALA A 235 24.74 -4.07 -0.89
C ALA A 235 24.53 -3.62 -2.35
N ALA A 236 25.04 -2.44 -2.68
CA ALA A 236 25.21 -2.02 -4.04
C ALA A 236 26.21 -3.02 -4.66
N ARG A 237 25.71 -3.92 -5.49
CA ARG A 237 26.49 -4.70 -6.45
C ARG A 237 25.79 -4.67 -7.79
#